data_c0798a3151bc43e464a4e00db6f5942a
#
_entry.id   c0798a3151bc43e464a4e00db6f5942a
#
_cell.length_a   1.000
_cell.length_b   1.000
_cell.length_c   1.000
_cell.angle_alpha   90.00
_cell.angle_beta   90.00
_cell.angle_gamma   90.00
#
_symmetry.space_group_name_H-M   'P 1'
#
loop_
_entity.id
_entity.type
_entity.pdbx_description
1 polymer ?
#
loop_
_entity_poly.entity_id
_entity_poly.type
_entity_poly.pdbx_seq_one_letter_code
_entity_poly.pdbx_strand_id
1 'polypeptide(L)'
;MRSTLRLYPLLIALAALPGCSDDDGGEGTFHPRPQPTVELASPEITLGMLQHAYEARDSVTTARVYDESYAGASTDLNDPPGSQTVTFTRADEIRHVGALAKSMSITGVTCDLGPPASWVRLPSDDVSHPEWALIHIAGGFVRIEIDDGASIVQAGGASDQMSFYFTPKPDTTSQTDTLWTVIKWDETRAGVP
;
A
#
# COMPACT_ATOMS: atom_id res chain seq x y z
N MET A 1 -12.47 -7.33 30.26
CA MET A 1 -12.69 -6.00 29.67
C MET A 1 -11.48 -5.69 28.80
N ARG A 2 -11.59 -5.85 27.49
CA ARG A 2 -10.49 -5.56 26.55
C ARG A 2 -10.68 -4.10 26.11
N SER A 3 -9.78 -3.20 26.51
CA SER A 3 -9.73 -1.82 26.03
C SER A 3 -9.30 -1.84 24.57
N THR A 4 -10.22 -1.58 23.68
CA THR A 4 -9.88 -1.26 22.29
C THR A 4 -9.32 0.17 22.26
N LEU A 5 -8.02 0.25 22.12
CA LEU A 5 -7.34 1.53 21.89
C LEU A 5 -7.73 2.01 20.49
N ARG A 6 -8.52 3.10 20.45
CA ARG A 6 -8.87 3.78 19.21
C ARG A 6 -7.61 4.45 18.68
N LEU A 7 -7.02 3.90 17.65
CA LEU A 7 -5.94 4.58 16.93
C LEU A 7 -6.56 5.44 15.84
N TYR A 8 -6.46 6.74 16.07
CA TYR A 8 -6.53 7.75 15.02
C TYR A 8 -5.50 7.43 13.93
N PRO A 9 -5.70 7.86 12.68
CA PRO A 9 -4.70 7.68 11.65
C PRO A 9 -3.38 8.23 12.19
N LEU A 10 -2.41 7.35 12.33
CA LEU A 10 -1.12 7.66 12.88
C LEU A 10 -0.36 8.53 11.88
N LEU A 11 -0.66 9.83 11.86
CA LEU A 11 0.25 10.85 11.38
C LEU A 11 1.44 10.85 12.35
N ILE A 12 2.36 9.91 12.13
CA ILE A 12 3.66 9.96 12.79
C ILE A 12 4.39 11.15 12.19
N ALA A 13 4.26 12.30 12.86
CA ALA A 13 5.20 13.40 12.71
C ALA A 13 6.55 12.91 13.30
N LEU A 14 7.33 12.21 12.46
CA LEU A 14 8.69 11.86 12.84
C LEU A 14 9.52 13.14 12.75
N ALA A 15 9.84 13.69 13.92
CA ALA A 15 10.79 14.78 14.08
C ALA A 15 12.11 14.43 13.40
N ALA A 16 12.60 15.34 12.58
CA ALA A 16 13.90 15.28 11.94
C ALA A 16 15.00 15.17 13.01
N LEU A 17 15.71 14.06 13.03
CA LEU A 17 16.98 13.95 13.72
C LEU A 17 18.10 14.34 12.76
N PRO A 18 19.06 15.19 13.20
CA PRO A 18 20.18 15.57 12.36
C PRO A 18 21.11 14.40 12.12
N GLY A 19 21.50 14.22 10.86
CA GLY A 19 22.40 13.18 10.42
C GLY A 19 23.79 13.27 11.03
N CYS A 20 24.32 12.13 11.43
CA CYS A 20 25.77 11.92 11.52
C CYS A 20 26.23 11.34 10.19
N SER A 21 27.07 12.10 9.51
CA SER A 21 27.92 11.61 8.44
C SER A 21 29.10 10.89 9.08
N ASP A 22 29.27 9.61 8.77
CA ASP A 22 30.56 8.94 8.88
C ASP A 22 30.93 8.38 7.51
N ASP A 23 31.97 9.01 6.99
CA ASP A 23 32.70 8.71 5.78
C ASP A 23 33.65 7.55 6.13
N ASP A 24 33.41 6.37 5.57
CA ASP A 24 34.44 5.33 5.53
C ASP A 24 34.45 4.64 4.17
N GLY A 25 35.51 4.99 3.41
CA GLY A 25 35.81 4.49 2.09
C GLY A 25 36.04 2.97 2.09
N GLY A 26 35.13 2.28 1.48
CA GLY A 26 35.28 0.90 1.03
C GLY A 26 34.75 0.80 -0.38
N GLU A 27 35.65 0.80 -1.40
CA GLU A 27 35.32 0.46 -2.78
C GLU A 27 34.89 -1.00 -2.92
N GLY A 28 33.73 -1.32 -2.39
CA GLY A 28 33.00 -2.50 -2.78
C GLY A 28 32.13 -2.15 -3.97
N THR A 29 32.50 -2.58 -5.16
CA THR A 29 31.64 -2.54 -6.35
C THR A 29 30.38 -3.34 -6.06
N PHE A 30 29.39 -2.66 -5.55
CA PHE A 30 28.03 -3.21 -5.38
C PHE A 30 27.48 -3.34 -6.81
N HIS A 31 27.60 -4.55 -7.38
CA HIS A 31 26.79 -4.89 -8.55
C HIS A 31 25.37 -5.10 -8.04
N PRO A 32 24.43 -4.20 -8.32
CA PRO A 32 23.04 -4.46 -7.98
C PRO A 32 22.65 -5.75 -8.70
N ARG A 33 22.25 -6.76 -7.94
CA ARG A 33 21.69 -7.99 -8.50
C ARG A 33 20.52 -7.54 -9.38
N PRO A 34 20.45 -7.95 -10.68
CA PRO A 34 19.30 -7.64 -11.51
C PRO A 34 18.05 -8.08 -10.75
N GLN A 35 17.27 -7.13 -10.29
CA GLN A 35 15.97 -7.46 -9.73
C GLN A 35 15.15 -8.03 -10.88
N PRO A 36 14.47 -9.16 -10.70
CA PRO A 36 13.58 -9.68 -11.72
C PRO A 36 12.64 -8.53 -12.10
N THR A 37 12.57 -8.25 -13.39
CA THR A 37 11.60 -7.31 -13.94
C THR A 37 10.24 -7.96 -13.74
N VAL A 38 9.61 -7.71 -12.62
CA VAL A 38 8.26 -8.20 -12.36
C VAL A 38 7.37 -7.35 -13.23
N GLU A 39 6.88 -7.95 -14.29
CA GLU A 39 6.00 -7.32 -15.25
C GLU A 39 4.66 -7.04 -14.55
N LEU A 40 4.24 -5.79 -14.54
CA LEU A 40 2.92 -5.37 -14.08
C LEU A 40 1.86 -5.74 -15.13
N ALA A 41 1.87 -7.00 -15.56
CA ALA A 41 1.18 -7.48 -16.76
C ALA A 41 -0.35 -7.57 -16.60
N SER A 42 -0.86 -7.52 -15.39
CA SER A 42 -2.29 -7.49 -15.11
C SER A 42 -2.60 -6.79 -13.79
N PRO A 43 -3.84 -6.32 -13.57
CA PRO A 43 -4.30 -5.78 -12.29
C PRO A 43 -4.05 -6.73 -11.12
N GLU A 44 -4.28 -8.02 -11.30
CA GLU A 44 -4.12 -9.05 -10.27
C GLU A 44 -2.64 -9.23 -9.89
N ILE A 45 -1.75 -9.25 -10.87
CA ILE A 45 -0.29 -9.31 -10.63
C ILE A 45 0.15 -8.06 -9.90
N THR A 46 -0.31 -6.88 -10.32
CA THR A 46 0.00 -5.60 -9.69
C THR A 46 -0.48 -5.56 -8.24
N LEU A 47 -1.68 -6.07 -7.96
CA LEU A 47 -2.22 -6.15 -6.59
C LEU A 47 -1.40 -7.11 -5.72
N GLY A 48 -1.00 -8.27 -6.27
CA GLY A 48 -0.12 -9.20 -5.57
C GLY A 48 1.26 -8.62 -5.27
N MET A 49 1.79 -7.81 -6.19
CA MET A 49 3.03 -7.07 -5.94
C MET A 49 2.89 -6.01 -4.86
N LEU A 50 1.75 -5.32 -4.81
CA LEU A 50 1.45 -4.34 -3.77
C LEU A 50 1.43 -5.03 -2.40
N GLN A 51 0.69 -6.14 -2.27
CA GLN A 51 0.65 -6.95 -1.05
C GLN A 51 2.05 -7.35 -0.61
N HIS A 52 2.84 -7.91 -1.51
CA HIS A 52 4.22 -8.35 -1.22
C HIS A 52 5.14 -7.17 -0.85
N ALA A 53 4.99 -6.01 -1.50
CA ALA A 53 5.79 -4.82 -1.21
C ALA A 53 5.55 -4.31 0.22
N TYR A 54 4.32 -4.35 0.71
CA TYR A 54 4.01 -4.04 2.11
C TYR A 54 4.66 -5.05 3.08
N GLU A 55 4.51 -6.34 2.84
CA GLU A 55 5.08 -7.41 3.66
C GLU A 55 6.60 -7.35 3.70
N ALA A 56 7.23 -7.13 2.55
CA ALA A 56 8.68 -6.97 2.41
C ALA A 56 9.19 -5.59 2.87
N ARG A 57 8.28 -4.65 3.15
CA ARG A 57 8.60 -3.24 3.45
C ARG A 57 9.44 -2.60 2.34
N ASP A 58 9.14 -2.93 1.08
CA ASP A 58 9.88 -2.51 -0.11
C ASP A 58 9.26 -1.26 -0.74
N SER A 59 9.78 -0.09 -0.35
CA SER A 59 9.33 1.19 -0.89
C SER A 59 9.68 1.40 -2.37
N VAL A 60 10.66 0.67 -2.91
CA VAL A 60 11.04 0.75 -4.32
C VAL A 60 10.00 0.06 -5.18
N THR A 61 9.60 -1.16 -4.81
CA THR A 61 8.49 -1.86 -5.48
C THR A 61 7.17 -1.09 -5.30
N THR A 62 6.90 -0.54 -4.09
CA THR A 62 5.74 0.32 -3.84
C THR A 62 5.69 1.49 -4.83
N ALA A 63 6.83 2.17 -5.06
CA ALA A 63 6.91 3.27 -6.01
C ALA A 63 6.64 2.86 -7.47
N ARG A 64 6.88 1.60 -7.84
CA ARG A 64 6.61 1.07 -9.18
C ARG A 64 5.15 0.66 -9.38
N VAL A 65 4.53 0.14 -8.33
CA VAL A 65 3.14 -0.33 -8.35
C VAL A 65 2.15 0.84 -8.44
N TYR A 66 2.40 1.93 -7.72
CA TYR A 66 1.52 3.09 -7.74
C TYR A 66 1.79 4.01 -8.93
N ASP A 67 0.72 4.46 -9.56
CA ASP A 67 0.78 5.47 -10.62
C ASP A 67 1.31 6.80 -10.10
N GLU A 68 1.92 7.62 -10.98
CA GLU A 68 2.38 8.97 -10.60
C GLU A 68 1.23 9.88 -10.16
N SER A 69 0.05 9.68 -10.71
CA SER A 69 -1.18 10.42 -10.39
C SER A 69 -2.04 9.72 -9.33
N TYR A 70 -1.48 8.74 -8.63
CA TYR A 70 -2.23 7.97 -7.62
C TYR A 70 -2.87 8.88 -6.57
N ALA A 71 -4.13 8.56 -6.25
CA ALA A 71 -4.90 9.14 -5.15
C ALA A 71 -5.61 8.04 -4.36
N GLY A 72 -5.31 7.95 -3.07
CA GLY A 72 -5.97 7.04 -2.14
C GLY A 72 -6.92 7.78 -1.21
N ALA A 73 -7.96 7.11 -0.76
CA ALA A 73 -8.86 7.60 0.26
C ALA A 73 -9.28 6.49 1.23
N SER A 74 -9.29 6.79 2.51
CA SER A 74 -9.84 5.91 3.55
C SER A 74 -10.94 6.67 4.28
N THR A 75 -12.14 6.10 4.29
CA THR A 75 -13.32 6.67 4.95
C THR A 75 -13.72 5.79 6.12
N ASP A 76 -13.72 6.34 7.33
CA ASP A 76 -14.18 5.67 8.54
C ASP A 76 -15.61 6.10 8.86
N LEU A 77 -16.57 5.18 8.72
CA LEU A 77 -17.99 5.46 8.96
C LEU A 77 -18.31 5.63 10.46
N ASN A 78 -17.37 5.35 11.35
CA ASN A 78 -17.53 5.58 12.79
C ASN A 78 -17.20 7.01 13.22
N ASP A 79 -16.48 7.74 12.37
CA ASP A 79 -16.09 9.11 12.68
C ASP A 79 -17.23 10.11 12.39
N PRO A 80 -17.27 11.25 13.09
CA PRO A 80 -18.25 12.29 12.84
C PRO A 80 -18.23 12.76 11.38
N PRO A 81 -19.37 13.13 10.80
CA PRO A 81 -19.42 13.68 9.45
C PRO A 81 -18.46 14.87 9.28
N GLY A 82 -17.66 14.83 8.22
CA GLY A 82 -16.65 15.86 7.89
C GLY A 82 -15.22 15.55 8.34
N SER A 83 -15.01 14.56 9.23
CA SER A 83 -13.68 14.05 9.61
C SER A 83 -13.42 12.61 9.13
N GLN A 84 -14.36 12.06 8.37
CA GLN A 84 -14.42 10.64 8.04
C GLN A 84 -13.41 10.20 6.97
N THR A 85 -12.95 11.10 6.11
CA THR A 85 -12.12 10.72 4.98
C THR A 85 -10.73 11.31 5.08
N VAL A 86 -9.73 10.44 5.00
CA VAL A 86 -8.32 10.80 4.87
C VAL A 86 -7.86 10.44 3.46
N THR A 87 -7.11 11.33 2.82
CA THR A 87 -6.58 11.11 1.48
C THR A 87 -5.08 10.91 1.51
N PHE A 88 -4.57 10.11 0.57
CA PHE A 88 -3.16 9.76 0.45
C PHE A 88 -2.68 9.97 -0.99
N THR A 89 -1.46 10.44 -1.12
CA THR A 89 -0.75 10.51 -2.40
C THR A 89 0.22 9.34 -2.55
N ARG A 90 0.72 9.12 -3.77
CA ARG A 90 1.81 8.16 -4.02
C ARG A 90 3.03 8.41 -3.10
N ALA A 91 3.38 9.68 -2.88
CA ALA A 91 4.50 10.03 -2.00
C ALA A 91 4.24 9.63 -0.54
N ASP A 92 2.99 9.71 -0.08
CA ASP A 92 2.61 9.28 1.27
C ASP A 92 2.76 7.77 1.42
N GLU A 93 2.33 6.98 0.44
CA GLU A 93 2.44 5.52 0.45
C GLU A 93 3.91 5.06 0.44
N ILE A 94 4.73 5.64 -0.43
CA ILE A 94 6.17 5.33 -0.50
C ILE A 94 6.84 5.67 0.83
N ARG A 95 6.52 6.84 1.42
CA ARG A 95 7.04 7.28 2.72
C ARG A 95 6.60 6.35 3.84
N HIS A 96 5.33 5.91 3.82
CA HIS A 96 4.78 4.98 4.79
C HIS A 96 5.57 3.67 4.78
N VAL A 97 5.66 3.00 3.62
CA VAL A 97 6.38 1.72 3.50
C VAL A 97 7.87 1.90 3.83
N GLY A 98 8.49 3.01 3.41
CA GLY A 98 9.86 3.35 3.78
C GLY A 98 10.07 3.56 5.29
N ALA A 99 9.07 4.10 6.00
CA ALA A 99 9.10 4.23 7.45
C ALA A 99 8.99 2.86 8.15
N LEU A 100 8.13 1.96 7.64
CA LEU A 100 8.04 0.58 8.12
C LEU A 100 9.39 -0.15 8.00
N ALA A 101 10.11 0.08 6.89
CA ALA A 101 11.42 -0.53 6.64
C ALA A 101 12.51 -0.04 7.61
N LYS A 102 12.46 1.24 7.99
CA LYS A 102 13.46 1.88 8.85
C LYS A 102 13.23 1.64 10.34
N SER A 103 12.03 1.26 10.74
CA SER A 103 11.70 1.04 12.13
C SER A 103 12.24 -0.30 12.64
N MET A 104 13.20 -0.25 13.57
CA MET A 104 13.74 -1.45 14.20
C MET A 104 12.76 -2.11 15.17
N SER A 105 11.74 -1.39 15.62
CA SER A 105 10.71 -1.92 16.51
C SER A 105 9.60 -2.69 15.79
N ILE A 106 9.58 -2.66 14.46
CA ILE A 106 8.60 -3.42 13.68
C ILE A 106 9.19 -4.78 13.34
N THR A 107 8.63 -5.83 13.92
CA THR A 107 9.08 -7.23 13.75
C THR A 107 8.42 -7.90 12.56
N GLY A 108 7.19 -7.52 12.21
CA GLY A 108 6.47 -8.08 11.09
C GLY A 108 5.46 -7.11 10.47
N VAL A 109 5.21 -7.29 9.19
CA VAL A 109 4.10 -6.65 8.46
C VAL A 109 3.39 -7.73 7.68
N THR A 110 2.08 -7.84 7.87
CA THR A 110 1.18 -8.70 7.09
C THR A 110 0.24 -7.81 6.31
N CYS A 111 0.17 -8.02 5.01
CA CYS A 111 -0.84 -7.40 4.14
C CYS A 111 -1.71 -8.51 3.57
N ASP A 112 -2.95 -8.59 3.99
CA ASP A 112 -3.89 -9.62 3.54
C ASP A 112 -5.01 -8.97 2.73
N LEU A 113 -4.95 -9.13 1.43
CA LEU A 113 -5.98 -8.69 0.50
C LEU A 113 -6.82 -9.88 0.00
N GLY A 114 -6.77 -10.99 0.72
CA GLY A 114 -7.39 -12.25 0.33
C GLY A 114 -6.58 -13.03 -0.71
N PRO A 115 -7.00 -14.26 -1.00
CA PRO A 115 -6.28 -15.12 -1.96
C PRO A 115 -6.45 -14.56 -3.39
N PRO A 116 -5.40 -14.58 -4.24
CA PRO A 116 -5.47 -14.07 -5.61
C PRO A 116 -6.63 -14.66 -6.45
N ALA A 117 -7.03 -15.89 -6.17
CA ALA A 117 -8.16 -16.52 -6.85
C ALA A 117 -9.53 -15.85 -6.54
N SER A 118 -9.61 -15.05 -5.48
CA SER A 118 -10.83 -14.28 -5.14
C SER A 118 -10.87 -12.90 -5.80
N TRP A 119 -9.78 -12.44 -6.39
CA TRP A 119 -9.69 -11.15 -7.03
C TRP A 119 -10.36 -11.18 -8.41
N VAL A 120 -11.56 -10.63 -8.47
CA VAL A 120 -12.31 -10.57 -9.71
C VAL A 120 -12.11 -9.20 -10.35
N ARG A 121 -11.50 -9.19 -11.53
CA ARG A 121 -11.38 -7.98 -12.33
C ARG A 121 -12.72 -7.58 -12.91
N LEU A 122 -13.12 -6.35 -12.66
CA LEU A 122 -14.33 -5.72 -13.16
C LEU A 122 -13.98 -4.56 -14.09
N PRO A 123 -14.89 -4.17 -14.99
CA PRO A 123 -14.81 -2.87 -15.65
C PRO A 123 -14.83 -1.75 -14.61
N SER A 124 -14.18 -0.63 -14.93
CA SER A 124 -14.27 0.57 -14.10
C SER A 124 -15.72 1.05 -13.97
N ASP A 125 -16.09 1.45 -12.78
CA ASP A 125 -17.34 2.19 -12.52
C ASP A 125 -17.15 3.72 -12.61
N ASP A 126 -15.91 4.18 -12.83
CA ASP A 126 -15.62 5.57 -13.16
C ASP A 126 -15.91 5.83 -14.64
N VAL A 127 -17.01 6.54 -14.91
CA VAL A 127 -17.46 6.85 -16.27
C VAL A 127 -16.48 7.72 -17.06
N SER A 128 -15.58 8.43 -16.37
CA SER A 128 -14.54 9.26 -16.98
C SER A 128 -13.36 8.44 -17.43
N HIS A 129 -13.21 7.23 -16.88
CA HIS A 129 -12.07 6.33 -17.09
C HIS A 129 -12.53 4.89 -17.35
N PRO A 130 -13.27 4.65 -18.46
CA PRO A 130 -13.76 3.32 -18.79
C PRO A 130 -12.64 2.32 -19.14
N GLU A 131 -11.43 2.81 -19.42
CA GLU A 131 -10.24 2.01 -19.69
C GLU A 131 -9.62 1.41 -18.42
N TRP A 132 -9.98 1.90 -17.23
CA TRP A 132 -9.46 1.36 -15.99
C TRP A 132 -10.06 -0.01 -15.68
N ALA A 133 -9.34 -0.80 -14.91
CA ALA A 133 -9.86 -2.02 -14.29
C ALA A 133 -10.09 -1.78 -12.80
N LEU A 134 -11.03 -2.51 -12.22
CA LEU A 134 -11.42 -2.42 -10.81
C LEU A 134 -11.33 -3.81 -10.17
N ILE A 135 -10.77 -3.89 -8.97
CA ILE A 135 -10.84 -5.08 -8.11
C ILE A 135 -11.39 -4.65 -6.75
N HIS A 136 -12.46 -5.31 -6.31
CA HIS A 136 -13.01 -5.16 -4.96
C HIS A 136 -12.45 -6.21 -4.02
N ILE A 137 -12.03 -5.78 -2.84
CA ILE A 137 -11.59 -6.64 -1.75
C ILE A 137 -12.52 -6.41 -0.56
N ALA A 138 -13.11 -7.49 -0.05
CA ALA A 138 -13.89 -7.47 1.18
C ALA A 138 -13.04 -8.07 2.30
N GLY A 139 -12.89 -7.34 3.40
CA GLY A 139 -12.18 -7.83 4.58
C GLY A 139 -10.67 -7.77 4.53
N GLY A 140 -10.09 -6.99 3.62
CA GLY A 140 -8.64 -6.80 3.56
C GLY A 140 -8.07 -6.04 4.76
N PHE A 141 -6.81 -6.28 5.11
CA PHE A 141 -6.13 -5.56 6.19
C PHE A 141 -4.62 -5.48 6.00
N VAL A 142 -4.02 -4.46 6.63
CA VAL A 142 -2.58 -4.37 6.90
C VAL A 142 -2.36 -4.43 8.40
N ARG A 143 -1.53 -5.37 8.84
CA ARG A 143 -1.19 -5.59 10.24
C ARG A 143 0.30 -5.37 10.47
N ILE A 144 0.63 -4.59 11.49
CA ILE A 144 2.00 -4.27 11.88
C ILE A 144 2.23 -4.82 13.29
N GLU A 145 3.26 -5.64 13.46
CA GLU A 145 3.69 -6.20 14.73
C GLU A 145 4.88 -5.42 15.27
N ILE A 146 4.80 -5.04 16.56
CA ILE A 146 5.81 -4.22 17.22
C ILE A 146 6.53 -5.06 18.29
N ASP A 147 7.84 -4.86 18.44
CA ASP A 147 8.76 -5.64 19.34
C ASP A 147 8.59 -5.29 20.85
N ASP A 148 7.41 -4.93 21.28
CA ASP A 148 7.08 -4.87 22.71
C ASP A 148 6.34 -6.14 23.18
N GLY A 149 6.21 -7.12 22.28
CA GLY A 149 5.60 -8.43 22.51
C GLY A 149 4.08 -8.40 22.65
N ALA A 150 3.44 -7.23 22.60
CA ALA A 150 2.00 -7.08 22.84
C ALA A 150 1.29 -6.11 21.89
N SER A 151 2.01 -5.19 21.25
CA SER A 151 1.39 -4.18 20.41
C SER A 151 1.23 -4.63 18.98
N ILE A 152 0.00 -4.61 18.51
CA ILE A 152 -0.37 -4.86 17.11
C ILE A 152 -1.16 -3.66 16.64
N VAL A 153 -0.74 -3.07 15.53
CA VAL A 153 -1.49 -2.05 14.81
C VAL A 153 -2.09 -2.70 13.57
N GLN A 154 -3.39 -2.58 13.41
CA GLN A 154 -4.08 -3.10 12.24
C GLN A 154 -4.94 -2.02 11.62
N ALA A 155 -4.77 -1.83 10.31
CA ALA A 155 -5.66 -1.05 9.46
C ALA A 155 -6.45 -2.01 8.58
N GLY A 156 -7.75 -1.77 8.49
CA GLY A 156 -8.67 -2.68 7.81
C GLY A 156 -9.16 -3.82 8.69
N GLY A 157 -10.15 -4.55 8.22
CA GLY A 157 -10.77 -5.66 8.92
C GLY A 157 -11.87 -6.34 8.12
N ALA A 158 -12.43 -7.40 8.68
CA ALA A 158 -13.38 -8.30 7.98
C ALA A 158 -14.64 -7.60 7.42
N SER A 159 -15.01 -6.45 7.96
CA SER A 159 -16.19 -5.68 7.52
C SER A 159 -15.84 -4.55 6.55
N ASP A 160 -14.55 -4.29 6.33
CA ASP A 160 -14.11 -3.18 5.51
C ASP A 160 -14.14 -3.54 4.03
N GLN A 161 -14.30 -2.52 3.20
CA GLN A 161 -14.34 -2.67 1.76
C GLN A 161 -13.21 -1.84 1.14
N MET A 162 -12.47 -2.45 0.24
CA MET A 162 -11.41 -1.79 -0.51
C MET A 162 -11.67 -1.92 -2.00
N SER A 163 -11.49 -0.83 -2.73
CA SER A 163 -11.62 -0.76 -4.18
C SER A 163 -10.31 -0.29 -4.76
N PHE A 164 -9.67 -1.12 -5.57
CA PHE A 164 -8.44 -0.79 -6.27
C PHE A 164 -8.74 -0.56 -7.74
N TYR A 165 -8.38 0.62 -8.23
CA TYR A 165 -8.48 0.97 -9.65
C TYR A 165 -7.10 0.93 -10.28
N PHE A 166 -7.02 0.33 -11.45
CA PHE A 166 -5.78 0.14 -12.18
C PHE A 166 -5.87 0.84 -13.54
N THR A 167 -4.86 1.65 -13.84
CA THR A 167 -4.74 2.28 -15.15
C THR A 167 -3.77 1.50 -16.04
N PRO A 168 -4.13 1.27 -17.32
CA PRO A 168 -3.22 0.67 -18.28
C PRO A 168 -2.19 1.70 -18.76
N LYS A 169 -0.93 1.29 -18.86
CA LYS A 169 0.16 2.09 -19.44
C LYS A 169 0.85 1.28 -20.53
N PRO A 170 1.30 1.93 -21.62
CA PRO A 170 2.16 1.26 -22.59
C PRO A 170 3.45 0.81 -21.91
N ASP A 171 3.87 -0.42 -22.14
CA ASP A 171 5.22 -0.82 -21.80
C ASP A 171 6.20 -0.19 -22.78
N THR A 172 7.05 0.70 -22.27
CA THR A 172 8.07 1.38 -23.10
C THR A 172 9.20 0.44 -23.53
N THR A 173 9.30 -0.75 -22.93
CA THR A 173 10.28 -1.78 -23.27
C THR A 173 9.75 -2.81 -24.25
N SER A 174 8.44 -2.94 -24.35
CA SER A 174 7.73 -3.80 -25.28
C SER A 174 6.68 -2.99 -26.05
N GLN A 175 6.61 -3.15 -27.38
CA GLN A 175 5.63 -2.41 -28.20
C GLN A 175 4.21 -2.98 -28.10
N THR A 176 4.04 -4.13 -27.47
CA THR A 176 2.77 -4.89 -27.47
C THR A 176 2.18 -5.08 -26.08
N ASP A 177 2.95 -4.82 -25.03
CA ASP A 177 2.54 -5.13 -23.67
C ASP A 177 1.93 -3.91 -22.98
N THR A 178 0.99 -4.17 -22.12
CA THR A 178 0.33 -3.18 -21.27
C THR A 178 0.75 -3.44 -19.84
N LEU A 179 1.30 -2.42 -19.20
CA LEU A 179 1.56 -2.44 -17.76
C LEU A 179 0.35 -1.86 -17.02
N TRP A 180 0.07 -2.38 -15.84
CA TRP A 180 -1.01 -1.93 -15.00
C TRP A 180 -0.45 -1.36 -13.70
N THR A 181 -0.87 -0.13 -13.34
CA THR A 181 -0.48 0.52 -12.09
C THR A 181 -1.71 0.92 -11.29
N VAL A 182 -1.61 0.91 -9.97
CA VAL A 182 -2.70 1.38 -9.09
C VAL A 182 -2.80 2.89 -9.20
N ILE A 183 -3.92 3.36 -9.73
CA ILE A 183 -4.22 4.79 -9.90
C ILE A 183 -5.08 5.33 -8.76
N LYS A 184 -5.89 4.48 -8.15
CA LYS A 184 -6.77 4.88 -7.06
C LYS A 184 -7.01 3.71 -6.11
N TRP A 185 -7.09 4.00 -4.81
CA TRP A 185 -7.49 3.07 -3.78
C TRP A 185 -8.49 3.76 -2.87
N ASP A 186 -9.71 3.26 -2.85
CA ASP A 186 -10.75 3.70 -1.94
C ASP A 186 -11.00 2.62 -0.88
N GLU A 187 -10.90 2.99 0.38
CA GLU A 187 -11.22 2.16 1.52
C GLU A 187 -12.43 2.73 2.26
N THR A 188 -13.39 1.88 2.59
CA THR A 188 -14.50 2.20 3.48
C THR A 188 -14.44 1.27 4.67
N ARG A 189 -14.22 1.83 5.85
CA ARG A 189 -14.25 1.11 7.12
C ARG A 189 -15.66 1.08 7.65
N ALA A 190 -16.19 -0.13 7.79
CA ALA A 190 -17.52 -0.32 8.34
C ALA A 190 -17.54 0.03 9.83
N GLY A 191 -18.66 0.61 10.29
CA GLY A 191 -18.90 0.85 11.69
C GLY A 191 -18.82 -0.45 12.49
N VAL A 192 -18.16 -0.41 13.64
CA VAL A 192 -18.28 -1.50 14.63
C VAL A 192 -19.72 -1.48 15.13
N PRO A 193 -20.48 -2.56 14.95
CA PRO A 193 -21.86 -2.64 15.44
C PRO A 193 -21.97 -2.55 16.97
#